data_73c687af7bd1e1e0a3ab8450f5923059
#
_entry.id   73c687af7bd1e1e0a3ab8450f5923059
#
_cell.length_a   1.000
_cell.length_b   1.000
_cell.length_c   1.000
_cell.angle_alpha   90.00
_cell.angle_beta   90.00
_cell.angle_gamma   90.00
#
_symmetry.space_group_name_H-M   'P 1'
#
loop_
_entity.id
_entity.type
_entity.pdbx_description
1 polymer ?
#
loop_
_entity_poly.entity_id
_entity_poly.type
_entity_poly.pdbx_seq_one_letter_code
_entity_poly.pdbx_strand_id
1 'polypeptide(L)'
;MEWLPPGKRAAIVFSVDDVHPAEVALDALAHVRRLQERHPRLKATLFTTPDWRSCVVSPRPSLVGRIPLLRDAVYRVPRLPRGTYLLDRHPAFVDAVRGWQGIEVAPHGLTHVGRGPQPTMEFRGVSRRRCRVMLRQSLSIFESAKLPIVRGISPPGWLATPALLAAMRELDFRFVASARDLQTRPAAGAVTNGSGLRGVSLIRPQLVGDGIVHFTTNYQATSSAERAFAIADAGGLISVKAHLLMGLGAHKSLDGLCDAYRDQLDALFTELEERYGDALWWTSMGEIATRMTTP
;
A
#
# COMPACT_ATOMS: atom_id res chain seq x y z
N MET A 1 -7.15 19.16 14.01
CA MET A 1 -5.67 19.05 14.06
C MET A 1 -5.15 19.19 12.63
N GLU A 2 -4.22 20.09 12.39
CA GLU A 2 -3.63 20.28 11.06
C GLU A 2 -2.68 19.14 10.76
N TRP A 3 -2.92 18.42 9.66
CA TRP A 3 -2.12 17.29 9.26
C TRP A 3 -0.78 17.69 8.59
N LEU A 4 -0.72 18.88 7.97
CA LEU A 4 0.50 19.44 7.38
C LEU A 4 1.34 20.15 8.45
N PRO A 5 2.68 20.08 8.38
CA PRO A 5 3.55 20.93 9.19
C PRO A 5 3.44 22.41 8.81
N PRO A 6 3.75 23.35 9.72
CA PRO A 6 3.85 24.75 9.40
C PRO A 6 4.78 25.02 8.19
N GLY A 7 4.38 25.92 7.32
CA GLY A 7 5.13 26.28 6.11
C GLY A 7 5.01 25.28 4.95
N LYS A 8 4.33 24.15 5.12
CA LYS A 8 4.07 23.21 4.04
C LYS A 8 2.70 23.47 3.39
N ARG A 9 2.64 23.40 2.06
CA ARG A 9 1.42 23.58 1.27
C ARG A 9 0.78 22.26 0.87
N ALA A 10 1.60 21.22 0.67
CA ALA A 10 1.18 19.90 0.26
C ALA A 10 2.16 18.85 0.79
N ALA A 11 1.82 17.59 0.65
CA ALA A 11 2.73 16.50 0.97
C ALA A 11 2.72 15.42 -0.12
N ILE A 12 3.79 14.62 -0.11
CA ILE A 12 3.90 13.43 -0.93
C ILE A 12 4.30 12.23 -0.07
N VAL A 13 3.63 11.11 -0.29
CA VAL A 13 4.02 9.79 0.22
C VAL A 13 4.17 8.83 -0.94
N PHE A 14 5.14 7.94 -0.86
CA PHE A 14 5.32 6.84 -1.80
C PHE A 14 5.13 5.52 -1.06
N SER A 15 4.37 4.60 -1.64
CA SER A 15 4.16 3.28 -1.06
C SER A 15 4.31 2.17 -2.10
N VAL A 16 4.80 1.01 -1.65
CA VAL A 16 4.94 -0.20 -2.46
C VAL A 16 4.14 -1.31 -1.80
N ASP A 17 3.11 -1.82 -2.49
CA ASP A 17 2.32 -2.96 -2.05
C ASP A 17 2.96 -4.29 -2.52
N ASP A 18 2.47 -5.41 -2.00
CA ASP A 18 2.87 -6.77 -2.36
C ASP A 18 4.34 -7.09 -2.03
N VAL A 19 4.96 -6.37 -1.11
CA VAL A 19 6.36 -6.63 -0.74
C VAL A 19 6.45 -7.98 -0.01
N HIS A 20 7.35 -8.85 -0.49
CA HIS A 20 7.58 -10.19 0.07
C HIS A 20 8.96 -10.72 -0.35
N PRO A 21 9.54 -11.69 0.35
CA PRO A 21 10.94 -12.11 0.15
C PRO A 21 11.14 -13.10 -1.01
N ALA A 22 10.46 -12.89 -2.16
CA ALA A 22 10.79 -13.63 -3.37
C ALA A 22 12.14 -13.20 -3.93
N GLU A 23 12.80 -14.08 -4.70
CA GLU A 23 14.15 -13.83 -5.27
C GLU A 23 14.23 -12.51 -6.06
N VAL A 24 13.20 -12.20 -6.85
CA VAL A 24 13.13 -10.99 -7.67
C VAL A 24 12.74 -9.72 -6.88
N ALA A 25 12.45 -9.84 -5.60
CA ALA A 25 11.95 -8.71 -4.81
C ALA A 25 13.00 -7.63 -4.60
N LEU A 26 14.24 -8.02 -4.35
CA LEU A 26 15.34 -7.07 -4.15
C LEU A 26 15.67 -6.32 -5.42
N ASP A 27 15.61 -6.98 -6.59
CA ASP A 27 15.81 -6.33 -7.89
C ASP A 27 14.71 -5.29 -8.15
N ALA A 28 13.46 -5.62 -7.87
CA ALA A 28 12.35 -4.66 -7.97
C ALA A 28 12.51 -3.49 -7.00
N LEU A 29 12.90 -3.75 -5.75
CA LEU A 29 13.16 -2.72 -4.74
C LEU A 29 14.39 -1.86 -5.07
N ALA A 30 15.32 -2.32 -5.91
CA ALA A 30 16.45 -1.52 -6.39
C ALA A 30 15.97 -0.25 -7.14
N HIS A 31 14.78 -0.28 -7.77
CA HIS A 31 14.19 0.92 -8.36
C HIS A 31 13.86 2.00 -7.33
N VAL A 32 13.41 1.61 -6.14
CA VAL A 32 13.19 2.55 -5.03
C VAL A 32 14.51 3.17 -4.55
N ARG A 33 15.57 2.38 -4.45
CA ARG A 33 16.92 2.88 -4.10
C ARG A 33 17.41 3.92 -5.09
N ARG A 34 17.31 3.63 -6.39
CA ARG A 34 17.68 4.58 -7.46
C ARG A 34 16.89 5.87 -7.41
N LEU A 35 15.58 5.80 -7.09
CA LEU A 35 14.78 7.01 -6.88
C LEU A 35 15.26 7.81 -5.66
N GLN A 36 15.62 7.16 -4.55
CA GLN A 36 16.15 7.84 -3.37
C GLN A 36 17.54 8.44 -3.59
N GLU A 37 18.39 7.81 -4.40
CA GLU A 37 19.69 8.37 -4.79
C GLU A 37 19.54 9.71 -5.54
N ARG A 38 18.51 9.83 -6.38
CA ARG A 38 18.19 11.06 -7.11
C ARG A 38 17.36 12.06 -6.31
N HIS A 39 16.50 11.56 -5.44
CA HIS A 39 15.58 12.32 -4.59
C HIS A 39 15.83 11.99 -3.11
N PRO A 40 16.89 12.53 -2.46
CA PRO A 40 17.26 12.12 -1.10
C PRO A 40 16.21 12.38 -0.02
N ARG A 41 15.22 13.24 -0.30
CA ARG A 41 14.07 13.49 0.58
C ARG A 41 12.98 12.42 0.47
N LEU A 42 13.04 11.54 -0.53
CA LEU A 42 12.03 10.51 -0.78
C LEU A 42 11.99 9.50 0.37
N LYS A 43 10.82 9.35 0.96
CA LYS A 43 10.50 8.28 1.91
C LYS A 43 9.51 7.33 1.29
N ALA A 44 9.60 6.04 1.66
CA ALA A 44 8.63 5.06 1.17
C ALA A 44 8.11 4.16 2.29
N THR A 45 6.85 3.76 2.17
CA THR A 45 6.20 2.75 3.01
C THR A 45 6.13 1.43 2.24
N LEU A 46 6.85 0.41 2.71
CA LEU A 46 6.81 -0.93 2.15
C LEU A 46 5.72 -1.74 2.83
N PHE A 47 4.59 -1.93 2.17
CA PHE A 47 3.53 -2.80 2.65
C PHE A 47 3.89 -4.26 2.39
N THR A 48 4.30 -4.94 3.44
CA THR A 48 4.93 -6.25 3.39
C THR A 48 4.02 -7.35 3.88
N THR A 49 3.87 -8.41 3.08
CA THR A 49 3.13 -9.62 3.45
C THR A 49 4.09 -10.62 4.10
N PRO A 50 3.91 -10.94 5.40
CA PRO A 50 4.92 -11.70 6.15
C PRO A 50 4.98 -13.21 5.83
N ASP A 51 3.92 -13.80 5.27
CA ASP A 51 3.88 -15.19 4.76
C ASP A 51 3.19 -15.20 3.40
N TRP A 52 3.83 -14.67 2.38
CA TRP A 52 3.25 -14.55 1.05
C TRP A 52 2.91 -15.89 0.44
N ARG A 53 1.66 -16.05 0.00
CA ARG A 53 1.15 -17.31 -0.55
C ARG A 53 0.34 -17.14 -1.83
N SER A 54 0.13 -15.92 -2.28
CA SER A 54 -0.66 -15.65 -3.47
C SER A 54 0.13 -16.01 -4.72
N CYS A 55 -0.44 -16.89 -5.56
CA CYS A 55 -0.03 -17.06 -6.95
C CYS A 55 -1.14 -16.44 -7.78
N VAL A 56 -1.18 -15.11 -7.88
CA VAL A 56 -2.27 -14.43 -8.58
C VAL A 56 -2.15 -14.68 -10.07
N VAL A 57 -2.90 -15.64 -10.54
CA VAL A 57 -3.33 -15.66 -11.93
C VAL A 57 -4.67 -14.92 -11.94
N SER A 58 -4.70 -13.68 -12.42
CA SER A 58 -5.98 -13.02 -12.68
C SER A 58 -6.70 -13.85 -13.75
N PRO A 59 -7.84 -14.47 -13.42
CA PRO A 59 -8.54 -15.23 -14.43
C PRO A 59 -9.00 -14.24 -15.50
N ARG A 60 -8.63 -14.50 -16.75
CA ARG A 60 -9.27 -13.85 -17.87
C ARG A 60 -10.79 -14.02 -17.69
N PRO A 61 -11.62 -13.00 -18.01
CA PRO A 61 -13.06 -13.16 -18.04
C PRO A 61 -13.40 -14.24 -19.09
N SER A 62 -13.42 -15.49 -18.65
CA SER A 62 -13.81 -16.63 -19.45
C SER A 62 -15.32 -16.85 -19.27
N LEU A 63 -15.97 -17.43 -20.27
CA LEU A 63 -17.37 -17.85 -20.16
C LEU A 63 -17.63 -18.69 -18.92
N VAL A 64 -16.64 -19.49 -18.48
CA VAL A 64 -16.65 -20.30 -17.27
C VAL A 64 -16.79 -19.45 -15.99
N GLY A 65 -16.22 -18.22 -15.96
CA GLY A 65 -16.37 -17.29 -14.85
C GLY A 65 -17.79 -16.75 -14.63
N ARG A 66 -18.69 -16.97 -15.59
CA ARG A 66 -20.12 -16.59 -15.50
C ARG A 66 -20.98 -17.64 -14.80
N ILE A 67 -20.49 -18.86 -14.62
CA ILE A 67 -21.20 -19.95 -13.96
C ILE A 67 -20.78 -19.98 -12.48
N PRO A 68 -21.66 -19.69 -11.49
CA PRO A 68 -21.27 -19.50 -10.09
C PRO A 68 -20.50 -20.67 -9.47
N LEU A 69 -20.90 -21.91 -9.71
CA LEU A 69 -20.24 -23.12 -9.17
C LEU A 69 -18.87 -23.40 -9.81
N LEU A 70 -18.72 -23.14 -11.12
CA LEU A 70 -17.45 -23.29 -11.83
C LEU A 70 -16.51 -22.13 -11.54
N ARG A 71 -17.05 -20.92 -11.33
CA ARG A 71 -16.30 -19.77 -10.90
C ARG A 71 -15.50 -20.03 -9.63
N ASP A 72 -16.12 -20.60 -8.59
CA ASP A 72 -15.45 -20.88 -7.32
C ASP A 72 -14.38 -22.00 -7.45
N ALA A 73 -14.55 -22.92 -8.39
CA ALA A 73 -13.55 -23.95 -8.69
C ALA A 73 -12.35 -23.39 -9.48
N VAL A 74 -12.61 -22.51 -10.46
CA VAL A 74 -11.58 -21.83 -11.27
C VAL A 74 -10.78 -20.81 -10.44
N TYR A 75 -11.42 -20.19 -9.44
CA TYR A 75 -10.77 -19.28 -8.49
C TYR A 75 -10.10 -19.98 -7.30
N ARG A 76 -10.01 -21.30 -7.29
CA ARG A 76 -9.04 -22.03 -6.45
C ARG A 76 -7.64 -21.80 -7.00
N VAL A 77 -7.20 -20.56 -6.89
CA VAL A 77 -5.85 -20.13 -7.28
C VAL A 77 -4.85 -21.08 -6.60
N PRO A 78 -3.85 -21.62 -7.34
CA PRO A 78 -2.75 -22.34 -6.73
C PRO A 78 -2.14 -21.45 -5.64
N ARG A 79 -2.12 -21.94 -4.42
CA ARG A 79 -1.53 -21.25 -3.28
C ARG A 79 -0.18 -21.87 -3.02
N LEU A 80 0.80 -21.03 -2.78
CA LEU A 80 2.09 -21.53 -2.30
C LEU A 80 1.90 -22.22 -0.94
N PRO A 81 2.69 -23.24 -0.63
CA PRO A 81 2.74 -23.83 0.70
C PRO A 81 2.98 -22.75 1.77
N ARG A 82 2.48 -22.97 2.98
CA ARG A 82 2.79 -22.08 4.11
C ARG A 82 4.29 -22.07 4.36
N GLY A 83 4.83 -20.87 4.63
CA GLY A 83 6.22 -20.70 4.96
C GLY A 83 7.17 -20.71 3.76
N THR A 84 6.67 -20.77 2.50
CA THR A 84 7.52 -20.63 1.31
C THR A 84 8.23 -19.26 1.33
N TYR A 85 7.46 -18.19 1.55
CA TYR A 85 7.97 -16.81 1.66
C TYR A 85 7.69 -16.23 3.05
N LEU A 86 7.95 -17.02 4.09
CA LEU A 86 7.87 -16.57 5.46
C LEU A 86 9.10 -15.72 5.81
N LEU A 87 8.91 -14.48 6.27
CA LEU A 87 9.96 -13.49 6.46
C LEU A 87 11.15 -14.00 7.27
N ASP A 88 10.91 -14.71 8.37
CA ASP A 88 11.98 -15.21 9.24
C ASP A 88 12.87 -16.29 8.59
N ARG A 89 12.44 -16.84 7.45
CA ARG A 89 13.21 -17.80 6.64
C ARG A 89 14.04 -17.14 5.54
N HIS A 90 13.95 -15.82 5.40
CA HIS A 90 14.62 -15.05 4.35
C HIS A 90 15.47 -13.91 4.95
N PRO A 91 16.51 -14.23 5.74
CA PRO A 91 17.30 -13.23 6.46
C PRO A 91 17.95 -12.21 5.53
N ALA A 92 18.44 -12.62 4.36
CA ALA A 92 19.06 -11.70 3.40
C ALA A 92 18.09 -10.59 2.94
N PHE A 93 16.82 -10.91 2.70
CA PHE A 93 15.79 -9.91 2.39
C PHE A 93 15.50 -9.01 3.59
N VAL A 94 15.35 -9.59 4.77
CA VAL A 94 15.08 -8.84 6.01
C VAL A 94 16.22 -7.87 6.31
N ASP A 95 17.48 -8.30 6.18
CA ASP A 95 18.66 -7.48 6.44
C ASP A 95 18.79 -6.34 5.42
N ALA A 96 18.47 -6.60 4.14
CA ALA A 96 18.47 -5.58 3.09
C ALA A 96 17.44 -4.46 3.33
N VAL A 97 16.33 -4.77 4.01
CA VAL A 97 15.25 -3.80 4.28
C VAL A 97 15.41 -3.13 5.65
N ARG A 98 15.89 -3.85 6.67
CA ARG A 98 15.96 -3.40 8.08
C ARG A 98 16.72 -2.11 8.29
N GLY A 99 17.85 -1.93 7.64
CA GLY A 99 18.72 -0.74 7.82
C GLY A 99 18.51 0.34 6.75
N TRP A 100 17.50 0.20 5.93
CA TRP A 100 17.32 1.08 4.77
C TRP A 100 16.75 2.43 5.18
N GLN A 101 17.55 3.49 5.06
CA GLN A 101 17.16 4.85 5.43
C GLN A 101 16.01 5.39 4.57
N GLY A 102 15.10 6.12 5.19
CA GLY A 102 13.93 6.68 4.49
C GLY A 102 12.83 5.66 4.19
N ILE A 103 12.98 4.42 4.66
CA ILE A 103 11.99 3.36 4.48
C ILE A 103 11.33 3.03 5.82
N GLU A 104 10.01 2.92 5.79
CA GLU A 104 9.24 2.27 6.84
C GLU A 104 8.57 1.00 6.30
N VAL A 105 8.42 0.01 7.13
CA VAL A 105 7.72 -1.24 6.81
C VAL A 105 6.39 -1.27 7.53
N ALA A 106 5.34 -1.66 6.84
CA ALA A 106 4.01 -1.87 7.42
C ALA A 106 3.40 -3.17 6.89
N PRO A 107 2.51 -3.84 7.63
CA PRO A 107 1.82 -5.04 7.17
C PRO A 107 1.00 -4.85 5.90
N HIS A 108 1.01 -5.89 5.03
CA HIS A 108 0.11 -6.07 3.90
C HIS A 108 -0.70 -7.36 4.07
N GLY A 109 -1.52 -7.40 5.11
CA GLY A 109 -2.23 -8.62 5.52
C GLY A 109 -1.34 -9.64 6.22
N LEU A 110 -1.65 -10.93 6.02
CA LEU A 110 -0.89 -12.06 6.55
C LEU A 110 -0.30 -12.92 5.43
N THR A 111 -1.14 -13.29 4.43
CA THR A 111 -0.78 -14.26 3.39
C THR A 111 -1.11 -13.78 1.98
N HIS A 112 -1.77 -12.64 1.84
CA HIS A 112 -2.35 -12.12 0.60
C HIS A 112 -3.31 -13.09 -0.10
N VAL A 113 -4.01 -13.94 0.68
CA VAL A 113 -4.94 -14.95 0.16
C VAL A 113 -6.32 -14.77 0.77
N GLY A 114 -7.27 -14.37 -0.05
CA GLY A 114 -8.69 -14.30 0.28
C GLY A 114 -9.45 -15.59 0.00
N ARG A 115 -10.76 -15.56 0.28
CA ARG A 115 -11.71 -16.61 -0.03
C ARG A 115 -12.68 -16.17 -1.12
N GLY A 116 -13.11 -17.13 -1.94
CA GLY A 116 -14.12 -16.88 -2.98
C GLY A 116 -13.58 -16.17 -4.22
N PRO A 117 -14.44 -15.47 -4.98
CA PRO A 117 -14.14 -14.98 -6.33
C PRO A 117 -13.16 -13.80 -6.41
N GLN A 118 -12.71 -13.28 -5.29
CA GLN A 118 -11.70 -12.22 -5.22
C GLN A 118 -10.56 -12.69 -4.32
N PRO A 119 -9.65 -13.53 -4.85
CA PRO A 119 -8.63 -14.21 -4.06
C PRO A 119 -7.61 -13.27 -3.42
N THR A 120 -7.50 -12.03 -3.88
CA THR A 120 -6.63 -11.00 -3.29
C THR A 120 -7.24 -10.30 -2.07
N MET A 121 -8.55 -10.38 -1.86
CA MET A 121 -9.23 -9.70 -0.75
C MET A 121 -9.21 -10.55 0.54
N GLU A 122 -8.07 -10.57 1.22
CA GLU A 122 -7.82 -11.45 2.37
C GLU A 122 -8.82 -11.26 3.52
N PHE A 123 -9.30 -10.03 3.77
CA PHE A 123 -10.21 -9.71 4.87
C PHE A 123 -11.71 -9.72 4.50
N ARG A 124 -12.05 -10.15 3.27
CA ARG A 124 -13.45 -10.20 2.84
C ARG A 124 -14.25 -11.26 3.59
N GLY A 125 -15.36 -10.85 4.22
CA GLY A 125 -16.23 -11.75 4.96
C GLY A 125 -15.57 -12.38 6.20
N VAL A 126 -14.50 -11.77 6.72
CA VAL A 126 -13.77 -12.23 7.88
C VAL A 126 -14.32 -11.55 9.13
N SER A 127 -14.58 -12.32 10.20
CA SER A 127 -15.05 -11.78 11.47
C SER A 127 -13.95 -10.97 12.20
N ARG A 128 -14.35 -10.03 13.07
CA ARG A 128 -13.43 -9.24 13.92
C ARG A 128 -12.43 -10.13 14.68
N ARG A 129 -12.91 -11.20 15.33
CA ARG A 129 -12.05 -12.15 16.04
C ARG A 129 -10.98 -12.74 15.12
N ARG A 130 -11.37 -13.14 13.91
CA ARG A 130 -10.44 -13.72 12.94
C ARG A 130 -9.48 -12.69 12.37
N CYS A 131 -9.93 -11.47 12.05
CA CYS A 131 -9.05 -10.36 11.66
C CYS A 131 -7.98 -10.12 12.73
N ARG A 132 -8.37 -10.05 14.01
CA ARG A 132 -7.43 -9.89 15.13
C ARG A 132 -6.39 -11.01 15.20
N VAL A 133 -6.81 -12.26 15.02
CA VAL A 133 -5.88 -13.41 14.99
C VAL A 133 -4.89 -13.27 13.84
N MET A 134 -5.37 -12.93 12.65
CA MET A 134 -4.51 -12.75 11.46
C MET A 134 -3.51 -11.61 11.65
N LEU A 135 -3.95 -10.47 12.16
CA LEU A 135 -3.07 -9.34 12.44
C LEU A 135 -2.03 -9.67 13.52
N ARG A 136 -2.40 -10.37 14.60
CA ARG A 136 -1.45 -10.84 15.61
C ARG A 136 -0.41 -11.79 15.04
N GLN A 137 -0.82 -12.73 14.19
CA GLN A 137 0.10 -13.63 13.50
C GLN A 137 1.05 -12.87 12.59
N SER A 138 0.52 -11.89 11.83
CA SER A 138 1.35 -11.01 11.01
C SER A 138 2.41 -10.29 11.86
N LEU A 139 2.01 -9.64 12.95
CA LEU A 139 2.91 -8.94 13.86
C LEU A 139 3.98 -9.87 14.46
N SER A 140 3.58 -11.07 14.89
CA SER A 140 4.51 -12.07 15.47
C SER A 140 5.58 -12.52 14.46
N ILE A 141 5.24 -12.63 13.16
CA ILE A 141 6.23 -12.98 12.14
C ILE A 141 7.23 -11.84 11.95
N PHE A 142 6.79 -10.58 11.91
CA PHE A 142 7.70 -9.44 11.84
C PHE A 142 8.64 -9.39 13.06
N GLU A 143 8.11 -9.66 14.24
CA GLU A 143 8.89 -9.74 15.48
C GLU A 143 9.93 -10.86 15.42
N SER A 144 9.53 -12.06 15.00
CA SER A 144 10.44 -13.21 14.82
C SER A 144 11.53 -12.92 13.81
N ALA A 145 11.20 -12.24 12.71
CA ALA A 145 12.14 -11.80 11.70
C ALA A 145 13.01 -10.63 12.17
N LYS A 146 12.75 -10.03 13.34
CA LYS A 146 13.41 -8.82 13.84
C LYS A 146 13.35 -7.65 12.84
N LEU A 147 12.25 -7.55 12.07
CA LEU A 147 12.01 -6.46 11.13
C LEU A 147 11.10 -5.42 11.78
N PRO A 148 11.62 -4.22 12.12
CA PRO A 148 10.82 -3.16 12.72
C PRO A 148 9.69 -2.73 11.77
N ILE A 149 8.52 -2.46 12.34
CA ILE A 149 7.34 -2.00 11.58
C ILE A 149 6.70 -0.79 12.20
N VAL A 150 6.04 0.01 11.37
CA VAL A 150 5.04 0.98 11.81
C VAL A 150 3.67 0.33 11.91
N ARG A 151 2.85 0.79 12.85
CA ARG A 151 1.50 0.24 13.10
C ARG A 151 0.49 0.79 12.09
N GLY A 152 0.65 0.41 10.83
CA GLY A 152 -0.26 0.70 9.72
C GLY A 152 -0.52 -0.54 8.89
N ILE A 153 -1.44 -0.45 7.95
CA ILE A 153 -1.74 -1.54 7.00
C ILE A 153 -2.28 -1.00 5.67
N SER A 154 -1.83 -1.58 4.57
CA SER A 154 -2.59 -1.60 3.31
C SER A 154 -3.25 -2.98 3.22
N PRO A 155 -4.58 -3.10 3.41
CA PRO A 155 -5.20 -4.42 3.33
C PRO A 155 -5.23 -4.92 1.89
N PRO A 156 -4.92 -6.21 1.63
CA PRO A 156 -4.97 -6.80 0.30
C PRO A 156 -6.29 -6.51 -0.42
N GLY A 157 -6.19 -6.01 -1.67
CA GLY A 157 -7.34 -5.58 -2.47
C GLY A 157 -8.02 -4.30 -1.94
N TRP A 158 -7.34 -3.50 -1.13
CA TRP A 158 -7.81 -2.22 -0.52
C TRP A 158 -9.09 -2.34 0.30
N LEU A 159 -9.45 -3.53 0.78
CA LEU A 159 -10.70 -3.77 1.49
C LEU A 159 -10.55 -3.60 3.00
N ALA A 160 -10.89 -2.43 3.53
CA ALA A 160 -11.06 -2.20 4.97
C ALA A 160 -12.51 -2.48 5.38
N THR A 161 -12.76 -3.66 5.95
CA THR A 161 -14.08 -3.97 6.52
C THR A 161 -14.23 -3.36 7.92
N PRO A 162 -15.47 -3.10 8.42
CA PRO A 162 -15.67 -2.68 9.80
C PRO A 162 -15.05 -3.65 10.82
N ALA A 163 -15.05 -4.96 10.50
CA ALA A 163 -14.43 -6.00 11.32
C ALA A 163 -12.89 -5.85 11.39
N LEU A 164 -12.26 -5.50 10.26
CA LEU A 164 -10.83 -5.22 10.21
C LEU A 164 -10.49 -3.97 11.01
N LEU A 165 -11.19 -2.85 10.78
CA LEU A 165 -10.96 -1.60 11.50
C LEU A 165 -11.10 -1.77 13.02
N ALA A 166 -12.12 -2.53 13.47
CA ALA A 166 -12.27 -2.86 14.88
C ALA A 166 -11.12 -3.70 15.45
N ALA A 167 -10.59 -4.68 14.68
CA ALA A 167 -9.44 -5.48 15.08
C ALA A 167 -8.13 -4.67 15.08
N MET A 168 -7.98 -3.73 14.16
CA MET A 168 -6.85 -2.80 14.10
C MET A 168 -6.75 -1.94 15.36
N ARG A 169 -7.87 -1.37 15.82
CA ARG A 169 -7.91 -0.60 17.06
C ARG A 169 -7.46 -1.39 18.28
N GLU A 170 -7.91 -2.65 18.39
CA GLU A 170 -7.50 -3.54 19.51
C GLU A 170 -6.00 -3.86 19.52
N LEU A 171 -5.30 -3.60 18.42
CA LEU A 171 -3.89 -3.89 18.23
C LEU A 171 -3.06 -2.64 17.96
N ASP A 172 -3.59 -1.45 18.32
CA ASP A 172 -2.92 -0.15 18.24
C ASP A 172 -2.42 0.22 16.84
N PHE A 173 -3.12 -0.21 15.80
CA PHE A 173 -2.84 0.26 14.45
C PHE A 173 -3.29 1.71 14.31
N ARG A 174 -2.43 2.56 13.76
CA ARG A 174 -2.64 4.00 13.65
C ARG A 174 -3.16 4.43 12.28
N PHE A 175 -2.87 3.67 11.20
CA PHE A 175 -3.32 4.05 9.87
C PHE A 175 -3.72 2.87 8.99
N VAL A 176 -4.52 3.19 7.96
CA VAL A 176 -4.96 2.27 6.92
C VAL A 176 -4.92 2.94 5.55
N ALA A 177 -4.29 2.29 4.56
CA ALA A 177 -4.30 2.69 3.16
C ALA A 177 -5.27 1.78 2.39
N SER A 178 -6.58 2.14 2.34
CA SER A 178 -7.63 1.22 1.90
C SER A 178 -8.54 1.75 0.80
N ALA A 179 -8.16 2.82 0.13
CA ALA A 179 -8.90 3.33 -1.03
C ALA A 179 -7.95 3.59 -2.19
N ARG A 180 -8.47 3.39 -3.39
CA ARG A 180 -7.79 3.72 -4.64
C ARG A 180 -8.74 4.45 -5.56
N ASP A 181 -8.41 5.68 -5.91
CA ASP A 181 -9.21 6.49 -6.83
C ASP A 181 -8.30 7.36 -7.72
N LEU A 182 -8.23 7.00 -8.98
CA LEU A 182 -7.40 7.68 -9.99
C LEU A 182 -8.25 8.49 -10.97
N GLN A 183 -9.58 8.44 -10.84
CA GLN A 183 -10.51 9.01 -11.81
C GLN A 183 -11.18 10.28 -11.32
N THR A 184 -11.51 10.35 -10.04
CA THR A 184 -12.14 11.55 -9.46
C THR A 184 -11.20 12.74 -9.57
N ARG A 185 -11.71 13.88 -10.05
CA ARG A 185 -10.95 15.12 -10.20
C ARG A 185 -10.48 15.61 -8.84
N PRO A 186 -9.17 15.90 -8.67
CA PRO A 186 -8.65 16.46 -7.41
C PRO A 186 -9.23 17.84 -7.12
N ALA A 187 -9.76 18.01 -5.91
CA ALA A 187 -10.22 19.29 -5.36
C ALA A 187 -10.24 19.21 -3.83
N ALA A 188 -10.24 20.33 -3.12
CA ALA A 188 -10.15 20.39 -1.66
C ALA A 188 -11.25 19.57 -0.93
N GLY A 189 -12.46 19.50 -1.48
CA GLY A 189 -13.57 18.71 -0.94
C GLY A 189 -13.83 17.38 -1.65
N ALA A 190 -12.94 16.95 -2.57
CA ALA A 190 -13.15 15.73 -3.33
C ALA A 190 -13.13 14.50 -2.43
N VAL A 191 -14.09 13.58 -2.67
CA VAL A 191 -14.20 12.30 -1.99
C VAL A 191 -13.94 11.14 -2.96
N THR A 192 -13.50 10.01 -2.42
CA THR A 192 -13.24 8.81 -3.23
C THR A 192 -14.53 8.16 -3.70
N ASN A 193 -14.57 7.77 -4.98
CA ASN A 193 -15.61 6.95 -5.59
C ASN A 193 -15.08 5.64 -6.16
N GLY A 194 -13.77 5.43 -6.06
CA GLY A 194 -13.06 4.26 -6.60
C GLY A 194 -13.24 2.99 -5.77
N SER A 195 -12.18 2.18 -5.71
CA SER A 195 -12.17 0.93 -4.94
C SER A 195 -11.80 1.18 -3.47
N GLY A 196 -12.22 0.25 -2.60
CA GLY A 196 -11.95 0.30 -1.17
C GLY A 196 -12.95 1.19 -0.41
N LEU A 197 -12.49 1.94 0.58
CA LEU A 197 -13.34 2.82 1.37
C LEU A 197 -13.80 4.03 0.54
N ARG A 198 -15.12 4.23 0.45
CA ARG A 198 -15.73 5.29 -0.36
C ARG A 198 -16.24 6.44 0.52
N GLY A 199 -16.42 7.62 -0.09
CA GLY A 199 -16.95 8.79 0.60
C GLY A 199 -15.97 9.43 1.60
N VAL A 200 -14.71 8.97 1.64
CA VAL A 200 -13.62 9.57 2.40
C VAL A 200 -12.83 10.53 1.52
N SER A 201 -12.03 11.41 2.10
CA SER A 201 -11.27 12.39 1.33
C SER A 201 -10.37 11.73 0.28
N LEU A 202 -10.39 12.30 -0.94
CA LEU A 202 -9.53 11.88 -2.03
C LEU A 202 -8.07 12.32 -1.82
N ILE A 203 -7.86 13.53 -1.28
CA ILE A 203 -6.56 14.20 -1.28
C ILE A 203 -6.03 14.55 0.11
N ARG A 204 -6.74 14.19 1.18
CA ARG A 204 -6.29 14.48 2.55
C ARG A 204 -6.33 13.23 3.42
N PRO A 205 -5.34 13.02 4.29
CA PRO A 205 -5.47 12.01 5.32
C PRO A 205 -6.67 12.36 6.21
N GLN A 206 -7.44 11.36 6.62
CA GLN A 206 -8.68 11.55 7.37
C GLN A 206 -8.79 10.50 8.49
N LEU A 207 -9.25 10.92 9.66
CA LEU A 207 -9.57 9.98 10.73
C LEU A 207 -10.84 9.19 10.39
N VAL A 208 -10.77 7.88 10.50
CA VAL A 208 -11.87 6.94 10.32
C VAL A 208 -11.95 5.99 11.51
N GLY A 209 -13.15 5.51 11.83
CA GLY A 209 -13.33 4.43 12.81
C GLY A 209 -12.58 4.64 14.13
N ASP A 210 -12.83 5.76 14.83
CA ASP A 210 -12.30 6.07 16.17
C ASP A 210 -10.76 6.18 16.24
N GLY A 211 -10.16 6.98 15.38
CA GLY A 211 -8.78 7.40 15.52
C GLY A 211 -7.75 6.73 14.59
N ILE A 212 -8.19 5.95 13.61
CA ILE A 212 -7.31 5.41 12.55
C ILE A 212 -7.20 6.44 11.42
N VAL A 213 -5.99 6.81 11.04
CA VAL A 213 -5.74 7.68 9.89
C VAL A 213 -5.90 6.90 8.59
N HIS A 214 -6.78 7.37 7.71
CA HIS A 214 -7.01 6.77 6.40
C HIS A 214 -6.24 7.52 5.31
N PHE A 215 -5.65 6.75 4.40
CA PHE A 215 -4.98 7.25 3.20
C PHE A 215 -5.65 6.70 1.93
N THR A 216 -5.90 7.59 0.97
CA THR A 216 -6.36 7.22 -0.37
C THR A 216 -5.18 7.21 -1.33
N THR A 217 -4.97 6.11 -2.05
CA THR A 217 -4.08 6.09 -3.22
C THR A 217 -4.74 6.91 -4.33
N ASN A 218 -4.09 7.97 -4.76
CA ASN A 218 -4.62 8.90 -5.75
C ASN A 218 -3.68 9.15 -6.94
N TYR A 219 -2.50 8.48 -6.96
CA TYR A 219 -1.53 8.50 -8.05
C TYR A 219 -0.90 7.13 -8.28
N GLN A 220 -0.84 6.70 -9.55
CA GLN A 220 -0.18 5.47 -10.01
C GLN A 220 0.35 5.66 -11.43
N ALA A 221 0.96 4.61 -12.01
CA ALA A 221 1.57 4.62 -13.35
C ALA A 221 0.66 5.12 -14.50
N THR A 222 -0.65 5.03 -14.34
CA THR A 222 -1.64 5.55 -15.32
C THR A 222 -2.04 7.00 -15.07
N SER A 223 -1.51 7.64 -14.05
CA SER A 223 -1.81 9.03 -13.72
C SER A 223 -0.85 9.97 -14.46
N SER A 224 -1.34 11.14 -14.84
CA SER A 224 -0.49 12.19 -15.41
C SER A 224 0.12 13.09 -14.33
N ALA A 225 1.19 13.82 -14.67
CA ALA A 225 1.84 14.77 -13.76
C ALA A 225 0.87 15.89 -13.33
N GLU A 226 -0.02 16.34 -14.23
CA GLU A 226 -1.04 17.37 -13.94
C GLU A 226 -1.96 16.94 -12.80
N ARG A 227 -2.23 15.64 -12.65
CA ARG A 227 -3.01 15.14 -11.52
C ARG A 227 -2.28 15.37 -10.20
N ALA A 228 -0.98 15.12 -10.14
CA ALA A 228 -0.18 15.36 -8.94
C ALA A 228 -0.12 16.85 -8.62
N PHE A 229 0.06 17.71 -9.62
CA PHE A 229 0.04 19.16 -9.45
C PHE A 229 -1.32 19.66 -8.95
N ALA A 230 -2.42 19.18 -9.52
CA ALA A 230 -3.76 19.54 -9.05
C ALA A 230 -4.01 19.13 -7.59
N ILE A 231 -3.48 17.99 -7.15
CA ILE A 231 -3.53 17.55 -5.73
C ILE A 231 -2.72 18.51 -4.86
N ALA A 232 -1.48 18.84 -5.26
CA ALA A 232 -0.61 19.73 -4.49
C ALA A 232 -1.17 21.15 -4.41
N ASP A 233 -1.67 21.69 -5.53
CA ASP A 233 -2.25 23.04 -5.60
C ASP A 233 -3.53 23.15 -4.76
N ALA A 234 -4.27 22.04 -4.59
CA ALA A 234 -5.42 21.96 -3.68
C ALA A 234 -5.04 21.74 -2.19
N GLY A 235 -3.76 21.80 -1.85
CA GLY A 235 -3.25 21.60 -0.49
C GLY A 235 -3.42 20.15 -0.01
N GLY A 236 -3.22 19.19 -0.91
CA GLY A 236 -3.46 17.80 -0.70
C GLY A 236 -2.22 16.95 -0.47
N LEU A 237 -2.45 15.66 -0.25
CA LEU A 237 -1.48 14.60 -0.17
C LEU A 237 -1.42 13.87 -1.53
N ILE A 238 -0.29 13.95 -2.22
CA ILE A 238 0.00 13.10 -3.36
C ILE A 238 0.36 11.72 -2.80
N SER A 239 -0.56 10.75 -2.91
CA SER A 239 -0.36 9.39 -2.42
C SER A 239 -0.03 8.47 -3.60
N VAL A 240 1.28 8.33 -3.86
CA VAL A 240 1.82 7.52 -4.94
C VAL A 240 1.88 6.06 -4.50
N LYS A 241 1.44 5.16 -5.37
CA LYS A 241 1.52 3.71 -5.13
C LYS A 241 2.20 2.99 -6.28
N ALA A 242 3.06 2.04 -5.92
CA ALA A 242 3.58 1.01 -6.80
C ALA A 242 3.27 -0.38 -6.22
N HIS A 243 3.40 -1.41 -7.04
CA HIS A 243 3.45 -2.81 -6.60
C HIS A 243 4.85 -3.36 -6.78
N LEU A 244 5.22 -4.34 -5.97
CA LEU A 244 6.57 -4.93 -6.05
C LEU A 244 6.87 -5.47 -7.46
N LEU A 245 5.93 -6.19 -8.06
CA LEU A 245 6.11 -6.86 -9.33
C LEU A 245 5.08 -6.42 -10.38
N MET A 246 5.52 -6.33 -11.64
CA MET A 246 4.63 -6.07 -12.78
C MET A 246 3.64 -7.21 -13.04
N GLY A 247 3.96 -8.43 -12.62
CA GLY A 247 3.08 -9.55 -12.83
C GLY A 247 3.65 -10.88 -12.35
N LEU A 248 2.74 -11.78 -12.02
CA LEU A 248 3.00 -13.20 -11.84
C LEU A 248 2.16 -13.93 -12.89
N GLY A 249 2.82 -14.57 -13.85
CA GLY A 249 2.15 -15.26 -14.97
C GLY A 249 1.42 -14.29 -15.91
N ALA A 250 0.11 -14.47 -16.08
CA ALA A 250 -0.71 -13.65 -16.97
C ALA A 250 -1.20 -12.32 -16.34
N HIS A 251 -0.96 -12.09 -15.05
CA HIS A 251 -1.34 -10.86 -14.38
C HIS A 251 -0.25 -9.81 -14.56
N LYS A 252 -0.58 -8.72 -15.24
CA LYS A 252 0.30 -7.55 -15.37
C LYS A 252 -0.27 -6.41 -14.52
N SER A 253 0.45 -6.01 -13.50
CA SER A 253 0.21 -4.75 -12.82
C SER A 253 0.85 -3.63 -13.64
N LEU A 254 0.07 -2.61 -14.03
CA LEU A 254 0.60 -1.46 -14.76
C LEU A 254 1.50 -0.56 -13.89
N ASP A 255 1.43 -0.71 -12.58
CA ASP A 255 2.16 0.04 -11.57
C ASP A 255 3.18 -0.82 -10.81
N GLY A 256 3.59 -1.93 -11.39
CA GLY A 256 4.73 -2.72 -10.91
C GLY A 256 6.05 -1.96 -11.09
N LEU A 257 6.93 -2.08 -10.10
CA LEU A 257 8.26 -1.47 -10.15
C LEU A 257 9.06 -2.04 -11.32
N CYS A 258 9.35 -1.18 -12.29
CA CYS A 258 10.16 -1.48 -13.47
C CYS A 258 10.81 -0.18 -13.95
N ASP A 259 11.72 -0.28 -14.93
CA ASP A 259 12.42 0.90 -15.47
C ASP A 259 11.44 2.00 -15.92
N ALA A 260 10.41 1.65 -16.69
CA ALA A 260 9.46 2.62 -17.24
C ALA A 260 8.69 3.38 -16.13
N TYR A 261 8.24 2.69 -15.08
CA TYR A 261 7.52 3.36 -13.99
C TYR A 261 8.49 4.12 -13.09
N ARG A 262 9.69 3.61 -12.85
CA ARG A 262 10.75 4.37 -12.16
C ARG A 262 11.05 5.67 -12.89
N ASP A 263 11.25 5.65 -14.22
CA ASP A 263 11.58 6.84 -15.00
C ASP A 263 10.45 7.87 -15.01
N GLN A 264 9.19 7.39 -15.05
CA GLN A 264 8.02 8.25 -14.89
C GLN A 264 7.98 8.91 -13.49
N LEU A 265 8.27 8.16 -12.43
CA LEU A 265 8.32 8.70 -11.06
C LEU A 265 9.48 9.67 -10.88
N ASP A 266 10.63 9.39 -11.47
CA ASP A 266 11.79 10.26 -11.43
C ASP A 266 11.50 11.62 -12.08
N ALA A 267 10.89 11.62 -13.27
CA ALA A 267 10.45 12.85 -13.93
C ALA A 267 9.43 13.60 -13.08
N LEU A 268 8.41 12.92 -12.55
CA LEU A 268 7.41 13.53 -11.68
C LEU A 268 8.03 14.16 -10.43
N PHE A 269 8.95 13.45 -9.78
CA PHE A 269 9.56 13.94 -8.54
C PHE A 269 10.45 15.15 -8.81
N THR A 270 11.18 15.16 -9.92
CA THR A 270 11.95 16.31 -10.38
C THR A 270 11.06 17.54 -10.58
N GLU A 271 9.96 17.41 -11.32
CA GLU A 271 9.02 18.52 -11.55
C GLU A 271 8.36 19.01 -10.25
N LEU A 272 8.04 18.10 -9.31
CA LEU A 272 7.50 18.47 -8.00
C LEU A 272 8.52 19.22 -7.15
N GLU A 273 9.79 18.83 -7.18
CA GLU A 273 10.88 19.52 -6.48
C GLU A 273 11.12 20.92 -7.06
N GLU A 274 11.14 21.06 -8.38
CA GLU A 274 11.30 22.34 -9.06
C GLU A 274 10.13 23.29 -8.78
N ARG A 275 8.88 22.77 -8.80
CA ARG A 275 7.69 23.60 -8.67
C ARG A 275 7.37 24.01 -7.24
N TYR A 276 7.61 23.12 -6.27
CA TYR A 276 7.16 23.34 -4.89
C TYR A 276 8.30 23.49 -3.89
N GLY A 277 9.50 22.99 -4.20
CA GLY A 277 10.68 23.11 -3.35
C GLY A 277 10.41 22.67 -1.90
N ASP A 278 10.69 23.55 -0.97
CA ASP A 278 10.49 23.30 0.46
C ASP A 278 9.02 23.42 0.90
N ALA A 279 8.13 23.93 0.07
CA ALA A 279 6.70 23.93 0.38
C ALA A 279 6.06 22.54 0.28
N LEU A 280 6.71 21.58 -0.40
CA LEU A 280 6.27 20.18 -0.43
C LEU A 280 6.92 19.40 0.72
N TRP A 281 6.09 18.68 1.48
CA TRP A 281 6.54 17.81 2.55
C TRP A 281 6.73 16.37 2.03
N TRP A 282 7.98 15.97 1.84
CA TRP A 282 8.35 14.58 1.57
C TRP A 282 8.31 13.79 2.87
N THR A 283 7.40 12.85 2.98
CA THR A 283 7.09 12.18 4.24
C THR A 283 6.65 10.72 4.04
N SER A 284 6.40 10.01 5.14
CA SER A 284 5.83 8.67 5.13
C SER A 284 4.42 8.65 5.72
N MET A 285 3.69 7.56 5.50
CA MET A 285 2.35 7.40 6.08
C MET A 285 2.39 7.32 7.61
N GLY A 286 3.44 6.68 8.16
CA GLY A 286 3.64 6.58 9.61
C GLY A 286 3.91 7.94 10.27
N GLU A 287 4.68 8.82 9.63
CA GLU A 287 4.92 10.18 10.13
C GLU A 287 3.63 11.01 10.15
N ILE A 288 2.85 10.98 9.06
CA ILE A 288 1.54 11.66 9.03
C ILE A 288 0.62 11.10 10.12
N ALA A 289 0.53 9.78 10.23
CA ALA A 289 -0.32 9.13 11.23
C ALA A 289 0.10 9.52 12.65
N THR A 290 1.40 9.53 12.93
CA THR A 290 1.93 9.97 14.23
C THR A 290 1.52 11.42 14.51
N ARG A 291 1.74 12.33 13.55
CA ARG A 291 1.36 13.74 13.71
C ARG A 291 -0.14 13.94 13.97
N MET A 292 -0.99 13.14 13.34
CA MET A 292 -2.46 13.27 13.48
C MET A 292 -3.01 12.60 14.74
N THR A 293 -2.27 11.67 15.37
CA THR A 293 -2.76 10.89 16.52
C THR A 293 -2.02 11.20 17.82
N THR A 294 -0.92 11.96 17.76
CA THR A 294 -0.25 12.46 18.97
C THR A 294 -0.87 13.81 19.37
N PRO A 295 -1.30 13.98 20.63
CA PRO A 295 -1.90 15.20 21.12
C PRO A 295 -0.96 16.41 21.09
#